data_321cd77b7de90f48106ec973b3c1da28
#
_entry.id   321cd77b7de90f48106ec973b3c1da28
#
_cell.length_a   1.000
_cell.length_b   1.000
_cell.length_c   1.000
_cell.angle_alpha   90.00
_cell.angle_beta   90.00
_cell.angle_gamma   90.00
#
_symmetry.space_group_name_H-M   'P 1'
#
loop_
_entity.id
_entity.type
_entity.pdbx_description
1 polymer ?
#
loop_
_entity_poly.entity_id
_entity_poly.type
_entity_poly.pdbx_seq_one_letter_code
_entity_poly.pdbx_strand_id
1 'polypeptide(L)'
;MDLSVVIVLGEEKSKLNQILNKVQHIKPIEIIIVADDRMSAIQSIPTFVESNVVVIEEKSKRKAPVHGAKIANGDVVLFLDGEDVIFSVELERFIEPILKKEQDVILNNIDSVCFEKMRVEWPSIAMVYRKIVNDVLGRMDLKYDSMLSMPYAITKKAIEDIGYDILQNPILSQVTLIEKGWRLQSSSAITNTSLNNMLANKTSFYKSELTKLEVYEIKENIKALESWLQRKDDRGNYTDGGRKREIIEQLKKQKNYSRFHKGWGMNSSIYNGKQLSIIIPAQNEESTIKEVILEARKIEPKEIIVVINGSTDQTEVIAKQSGATVIVYEERLGHDVGRAIGAQEATGDILLFIDADFAIPAKDLHPLTQAVADGVDMVLNDLNLNLRFPLYIVSLYKYILNIACNRKDLGVGSTIAVPHAISRKCLEGIGWDTLHTACVAQVKAILEGYKVECVHFVDVMKPNRIRPNEHFATVGHPPAVLRITGDHVEGFSYLLKNRDFKDLF
;
A
#
# COMPACT_ATOMS: atom_id res chain seq x y z
N MET A 1 -4.38 23.58 30.14
CA MET A 1 -3.22 22.74 29.86
C MET A 1 -2.06 23.67 29.53
N ASP A 2 -0.94 23.47 30.18
CA ASP A 2 0.27 24.24 29.96
C ASP A 2 0.94 23.79 28.65
N LEU A 3 1.40 24.73 27.84
CA LEU A 3 1.96 24.50 26.52
C LEU A 3 3.48 24.72 26.55
N SER A 4 4.26 23.73 26.17
CA SER A 4 5.66 23.89 25.78
C SER A 4 5.77 23.88 24.25
N VAL A 5 6.63 24.74 23.71
CA VAL A 5 6.90 24.77 22.26
C VAL A 5 8.34 24.33 22.01
N VAL A 6 8.51 23.32 21.18
CA VAL A 6 9.82 22.81 20.72
C VAL A 6 10.03 23.26 19.29
N ILE A 7 11.08 24.06 19.05
CA ILE A 7 11.48 24.51 17.72
C ILE A 7 12.72 23.73 17.30
N VAL A 8 12.59 22.92 16.24
CA VAL A 8 13.71 22.20 15.64
C VAL A 8 14.39 23.09 14.61
N LEU A 9 15.56 23.62 14.96
CA LEU A 9 16.28 24.58 14.14
C LEU A 9 17.36 23.87 13.29
N GLY A 10 17.30 24.11 11.98
CA GLY A 10 18.32 23.64 11.05
C GLY A 10 19.48 24.62 10.87
N GLU A 11 20.17 24.50 9.74
CA GLU A 11 21.31 25.39 9.41
C GLU A 11 20.88 26.84 9.19
N GLU A 12 19.68 27.06 8.63
CA GLU A 12 19.13 28.38 8.38
C GLU A 12 18.42 28.94 9.63
N LYS A 13 18.98 30.02 10.18
CA LYS A 13 18.50 30.67 11.41
C LYS A 13 17.86 32.04 11.19
N SER A 14 17.79 32.47 9.92
CA SER A 14 17.33 33.82 9.55
C SER A 14 15.89 34.11 9.96
N LYS A 15 15.05 33.07 10.06
CA LYS A 15 13.63 33.19 10.41
C LYS A 15 13.33 33.08 11.92
N LEU A 16 14.30 32.69 12.73
CA LEU A 16 14.11 32.40 14.15
C LEU A 16 13.41 33.55 14.90
N ASN A 17 13.82 34.81 14.67
CA ASN A 17 13.23 35.98 15.27
C ASN A 17 11.74 36.14 14.94
N GLN A 18 11.37 35.86 13.70
CA GLN A 18 9.98 35.94 13.26
C GLN A 18 9.14 34.82 13.89
N ILE A 19 9.70 33.62 13.98
CA ILE A 19 9.04 32.45 14.61
C ILE A 19 8.81 32.73 16.09
N LEU A 20 9.84 33.17 16.82
CA LEU A 20 9.73 33.49 18.25
C LEU A 20 8.66 34.56 18.53
N ASN A 21 8.62 35.60 17.72
CA ASN A 21 7.59 36.63 17.83
C ASN A 21 6.17 36.06 17.68
N LYS A 22 5.94 35.15 16.71
CA LYS A 22 4.63 34.51 16.50
C LYS A 22 4.27 33.54 17.63
N VAL A 23 5.25 32.74 18.07
CA VAL A 23 5.06 31.75 19.14
C VAL A 23 4.75 32.39 20.48
N GLN A 24 5.33 33.54 20.83
CA GLN A 24 5.03 34.25 22.09
C GLN A 24 3.56 34.64 22.22
N HIS A 25 2.85 34.93 21.13
CA HIS A 25 1.44 35.30 21.16
C HIS A 25 0.53 34.15 21.65
N ILE A 26 0.91 32.88 21.44
CA ILE A 26 0.16 31.73 21.96
C ILE A 26 0.47 31.42 23.44
N LYS A 27 1.28 32.25 24.09
CA LYS A 27 1.60 32.23 25.51
C LYS A 27 2.05 30.88 26.07
N PRO A 28 3.09 30.25 25.47
CA PRO A 28 3.63 29.03 26.02
C PRO A 28 4.30 29.29 27.37
N ILE A 29 4.34 28.30 28.28
CA ILE A 29 5.09 28.41 29.55
C ILE A 29 6.60 28.43 29.28
N GLU A 30 7.05 27.83 28.19
CA GLU A 30 8.44 27.78 27.74
C GLU A 30 8.57 27.53 26.25
N ILE A 31 9.69 28.00 25.70
CA ILE A 31 10.10 27.71 24.31
C ILE A 31 11.46 27.01 24.35
N ILE A 32 11.53 25.85 23.76
CA ILE A 32 12.72 25.01 23.71
C ILE A 32 13.26 25.02 22.27
N ILE A 33 14.42 25.61 22.06
CA ILE A 33 15.10 25.62 20.75
C ILE A 33 16.11 24.49 20.74
N VAL A 34 15.94 23.57 19.82
CA VAL A 34 16.91 22.47 19.58
C VAL A 34 17.65 22.76 18.30
N ALA A 35 18.95 23.06 18.42
CA ALA A 35 19.79 23.52 17.32
C ALA A 35 21.04 22.64 17.17
N ASP A 36 21.59 22.59 15.96
CA ASP A 36 22.85 21.93 15.63
C ASP A 36 24.08 22.65 16.22
N ASP A 37 23.99 23.98 16.41
CA ASP A 37 24.95 24.84 17.05
C ASP A 37 24.25 25.78 18.04
N ARG A 38 24.43 25.48 19.32
CA ARG A 38 23.82 26.22 20.44
C ARG A 38 24.25 27.69 20.47
N MET A 39 25.53 27.98 20.27
CA MET A 39 26.05 29.34 20.38
C MET A 39 25.51 30.26 19.29
N SER A 40 25.49 29.78 18.06
CA SER A 40 24.91 30.51 16.94
C SER A 40 23.38 30.71 17.10
N ALA A 41 22.67 29.73 17.66
CA ALA A 41 21.25 29.87 17.96
C ALA A 41 21.00 30.96 19.05
N ILE A 42 21.78 30.96 20.16
CA ILE A 42 21.69 31.96 21.21
C ILE A 42 21.91 33.37 20.65
N GLN A 43 22.92 33.57 19.80
CA GLN A 43 23.21 34.86 19.17
C GLN A 43 22.07 35.37 18.27
N SER A 44 21.24 34.46 17.80
CA SER A 44 20.09 34.78 16.95
C SER A 44 18.81 35.08 17.72
N ILE A 45 18.79 34.93 19.04
CA ILE A 45 17.62 35.22 19.88
C ILE A 45 17.55 36.72 20.13
N PRO A 46 16.42 37.39 19.85
CA PRO A 46 16.27 38.80 20.08
C PRO A 46 16.19 39.16 21.58
N THR A 47 16.64 40.33 21.92
CA THR A 47 16.68 40.84 23.31
C THR A 47 15.29 41.06 23.94
N PHE A 48 14.23 41.09 23.14
CA PHE A 48 12.87 41.26 23.61
C PHE A 48 12.17 39.95 24.00
N VAL A 49 12.85 38.81 23.81
CA VAL A 49 12.29 37.49 24.15
C VAL A 49 12.39 37.32 25.67
N GLU A 50 11.23 37.10 26.31
CA GLU A 50 11.15 36.89 27.75
C GLU A 50 11.93 35.64 28.21
N SER A 51 12.18 35.53 29.51
CA SER A 51 13.11 34.62 30.19
C SER A 51 12.78 33.10 30.10
N ASN A 52 11.80 32.70 29.31
CA ASN A 52 11.34 31.30 29.21
C ASN A 52 11.89 30.51 28.01
N VAL A 53 13.00 30.95 27.41
CA VAL A 53 13.64 30.27 26.26
C VAL A 53 14.82 29.44 26.74
N VAL A 54 14.78 28.15 26.39
CA VAL A 54 15.87 27.19 26.64
C VAL A 54 16.48 26.77 25.31
N VAL A 55 17.80 26.81 25.17
CA VAL A 55 18.52 26.37 23.97
C VAL A 55 19.33 25.12 24.28
N ILE A 56 19.14 24.07 23.53
CA ILE A 56 19.91 22.83 23.62
C ILE A 56 20.60 22.50 22.29
N GLU A 57 21.75 21.84 22.37
CA GLU A 57 22.50 21.40 21.20
C GLU A 57 22.15 19.94 20.87
N GLU A 58 21.75 19.71 19.62
CA GLU A 58 21.58 18.38 19.06
C GLU A 58 21.86 18.42 17.55
N LYS A 59 22.92 17.74 17.12
CA LYS A 59 23.34 17.69 15.71
C LYS A 59 22.40 16.86 14.82
N SER A 60 21.65 15.95 15.42
CA SER A 60 20.73 15.10 14.67
C SER A 60 19.33 15.68 14.66
N LYS A 61 18.87 16.21 13.53
CA LYS A 61 17.49 16.66 13.35
C LYS A 61 16.46 15.60 13.80
N ARG A 62 16.79 14.31 13.68
CA ARG A 62 15.92 13.19 14.12
C ARG A 62 15.77 13.10 15.64
N LYS A 63 16.83 13.41 16.39
CA LYS A 63 16.81 13.37 17.86
C LYS A 63 16.31 14.67 18.48
N ALA A 64 16.23 15.73 17.70
CA ALA A 64 15.77 17.03 18.20
C ALA A 64 14.39 16.97 18.87
N PRO A 65 13.34 16.34 18.31
CA PRO A 65 12.07 16.16 19.01
C PRO A 65 12.18 15.39 20.32
N VAL A 66 13.05 14.37 20.38
CA VAL A 66 13.29 13.58 21.60
C VAL A 66 13.84 14.44 22.72
N HIS A 67 14.90 15.22 22.44
CA HIS A 67 15.58 16.06 23.42
C HIS A 67 14.68 17.21 23.87
N GLY A 68 13.98 17.85 22.93
CA GLY A 68 13.00 18.89 23.27
C GLY A 68 11.88 18.37 24.17
N ALA A 69 11.30 17.22 23.85
CA ALA A 69 10.22 16.62 24.63
C ALA A 69 10.66 16.19 26.04
N LYS A 70 11.91 15.69 26.21
CA LYS A 70 12.43 15.27 27.52
C LYS A 70 12.54 16.39 28.53
N ILE A 71 12.79 17.61 28.10
CA ILE A 71 12.93 18.78 29.01
C ILE A 71 11.66 19.61 29.09
N ALA A 72 10.68 19.35 28.20
CA ALA A 72 9.41 20.07 28.21
C ALA A 72 8.63 19.82 29.52
N ASN A 73 8.15 20.90 30.14
CA ASN A 73 7.39 20.84 31.39
C ASN A 73 5.87 20.94 31.18
N GLY A 74 5.42 21.45 30.02
CA GLY A 74 4.00 21.61 29.71
C GLY A 74 3.25 20.30 29.54
N ASP A 75 1.95 20.34 29.76
CA ASP A 75 1.02 19.22 29.55
C ASP A 75 0.95 18.82 28.07
N VAL A 76 1.20 19.79 27.18
CA VAL A 76 1.18 19.67 25.71
C VAL A 76 2.50 20.16 25.15
N VAL A 77 3.07 19.41 24.22
CA VAL A 77 4.29 19.78 23.48
C VAL A 77 3.92 20.02 22.02
N LEU A 78 4.11 21.25 21.53
CA LEU A 78 3.97 21.65 20.14
C LEU A 78 5.36 21.60 19.48
N PHE A 79 5.49 20.86 18.37
CA PHE A 79 6.72 20.79 17.58
C PHE A 79 6.60 21.65 16.34
N LEU A 80 7.58 22.52 16.12
CA LEU A 80 7.68 23.43 14.97
C LEU A 80 9.00 23.24 14.25
N ASP A 81 8.97 23.40 12.92
CA ASP A 81 10.18 23.50 12.11
C ASP A 81 10.70 24.95 12.19
N GLY A 82 11.99 25.10 12.48
CA GLY A 82 12.67 26.38 12.56
C GLY A 82 12.82 27.13 11.23
N GLU A 83 12.42 26.50 10.13
CA GLU A 83 12.38 27.12 8.80
C GLU A 83 11.00 27.71 8.45
N ASP A 84 9.98 27.48 9.27
CA ASP A 84 8.59 27.84 8.97
C ASP A 84 8.05 28.97 9.84
N VAL A 85 7.74 30.11 9.24
CA VAL A 85 7.06 31.22 9.91
C VAL A 85 5.55 31.00 9.81
N ILE A 86 4.92 30.64 10.93
CA ILE A 86 3.47 30.40 11.02
C ILE A 86 2.82 31.57 11.76
N PHE A 87 1.69 32.07 11.26
CA PHE A 87 0.97 33.16 11.94
C PHE A 87 0.38 32.68 13.28
N SER A 88 0.43 33.57 14.30
CA SER A 88 -0.06 33.23 15.64
C SER A 88 -1.52 32.75 15.65
N VAL A 89 -2.39 33.37 14.88
CA VAL A 89 -3.80 32.99 14.74
C VAL A 89 -3.96 31.56 14.16
N GLU A 90 -3.06 31.16 13.23
CA GLU A 90 -3.06 29.79 12.71
C GLU A 90 -2.59 28.79 13.76
N LEU A 91 -1.56 29.14 14.55
CA LEU A 91 -1.09 28.31 15.67
C LEU A 91 -2.16 28.14 16.73
N GLU A 92 -2.85 29.23 17.11
CA GLU A 92 -3.95 29.19 18.10
C GLU A 92 -5.05 28.22 17.65
N ARG A 93 -5.52 28.35 16.43
CA ARG A 93 -6.52 27.43 15.85
C ARG A 93 -6.02 25.99 15.77
N PHE A 94 -4.75 25.82 15.45
CA PHE A 94 -4.14 24.51 15.33
C PHE A 94 -4.13 23.75 16.65
N ILE A 95 -3.72 24.41 17.75
CA ILE A 95 -3.59 23.78 19.07
C ILE A 95 -4.88 23.76 19.88
N GLU A 96 -5.93 24.46 19.44
CA GLU A 96 -7.19 24.58 20.19
C GLU A 96 -7.79 23.22 20.60
N PRO A 97 -7.91 22.18 19.72
CA PRO A 97 -8.52 20.91 20.09
C PRO A 97 -7.76 20.16 21.19
N ILE A 98 -6.42 20.25 21.20
CA ILE A 98 -5.62 19.57 22.22
C ILE A 98 -5.67 20.33 23.55
N LEU A 99 -5.65 21.66 23.54
CA LEU A 99 -5.77 22.47 24.76
C LEU A 99 -7.15 22.32 25.42
N LYS A 100 -8.20 22.11 24.64
CA LYS A 100 -9.57 21.79 25.12
C LYS A 100 -9.73 20.34 25.59
N LYS A 101 -8.72 19.51 25.53
CA LYS A 101 -8.73 18.08 25.90
C LYS A 101 -9.65 17.22 25.00
N GLU A 102 -9.96 17.70 23.83
CA GLU A 102 -10.75 16.95 22.83
C GLU A 102 -9.89 15.89 22.14
N GLN A 103 -8.59 16.19 21.98
CA GLN A 103 -7.61 15.32 21.34
C GLN A 103 -6.35 15.19 22.21
N ASP A 104 -5.58 14.11 21.98
CA ASP A 104 -4.30 13.84 22.62
C ASP A 104 -3.12 14.10 21.68
N VAL A 105 -3.38 14.00 20.37
CA VAL A 105 -2.43 14.29 19.30
C VAL A 105 -3.14 15.04 18.19
N ILE A 106 -2.53 16.09 17.67
CA ILE A 106 -3.01 16.80 16.48
C ILE A 106 -1.92 16.87 15.41
N LEU A 107 -2.34 16.66 14.16
CA LEU A 107 -1.50 16.69 12.99
C LEU A 107 -1.85 17.87 12.09
N ASN A 108 -0.89 18.31 11.29
CA ASN A 108 -1.14 19.26 10.20
C ASN A 108 -1.98 18.57 9.11
N ASN A 109 -3.04 19.25 8.64
CA ASN A 109 -3.90 18.78 7.57
C ASN A 109 -3.24 18.97 6.20
N ILE A 110 -2.37 18.03 5.85
CA ILE A 110 -1.59 18.02 4.61
C ILE A 110 -2.50 17.80 3.40
N ASP A 111 -3.54 16.98 3.53
CA ASP A 111 -4.52 16.73 2.46
C ASP A 111 -5.12 18.05 1.97
N SER A 112 -5.62 18.88 2.88
CA SER A 112 -6.19 20.18 2.54
C SER A 112 -5.12 21.16 1.98
N VAL A 113 -3.90 21.16 2.56
CA VAL A 113 -2.81 21.99 2.01
C VAL A 113 -2.53 21.61 0.56
N CYS A 114 -2.35 20.33 0.28
CA CYS A 114 -1.95 19.85 -1.04
C CYS A 114 -3.05 20.02 -2.08
N PHE A 115 -4.26 19.55 -1.81
CA PHE A 115 -5.29 19.41 -2.83
C PHE A 115 -6.26 20.58 -2.89
N GLU A 116 -6.53 21.27 -1.78
CA GLU A 116 -7.42 22.43 -1.76
C GLU A 116 -6.66 23.75 -1.98
N LYS A 117 -5.55 23.97 -1.22
CA LYS A 117 -4.78 25.22 -1.30
C LYS A 117 -3.83 25.25 -2.50
N MET A 118 -3.04 24.20 -2.70
CA MET A 118 -1.98 24.14 -3.72
C MET A 118 -2.41 23.48 -5.03
N ARG A 119 -3.58 22.83 -5.07
CA ARG A 119 -4.17 22.17 -6.26
C ARG A 119 -3.20 21.17 -6.91
N VAL A 120 -2.57 20.33 -6.09
CA VAL A 120 -1.69 19.27 -6.57
C VAL A 120 -2.52 18.24 -7.33
N GLU A 121 -2.15 17.92 -8.55
CA GLU A 121 -2.88 16.94 -9.38
C GLU A 121 -2.62 15.49 -8.93
N TRP A 122 -1.37 15.20 -8.51
CA TRP A 122 -0.95 13.85 -8.13
C TRP A 122 -0.13 13.87 -6.84
N PRO A 123 -0.40 12.98 -5.86
CA PRO A 123 0.41 12.87 -4.66
C PRO A 123 1.81 12.33 -5.03
N SER A 124 2.84 12.72 -4.26
CA SER A 124 4.14 12.07 -4.37
C SER A 124 4.06 10.62 -3.87
N ILE A 125 5.05 9.80 -4.25
CA ILE A 125 5.11 8.41 -3.80
C ILE A 125 5.17 8.32 -2.27
N ALA A 126 5.93 9.20 -1.63
CA ALA A 126 6.00 9.28 -0.17
C ALA A 126 4.64 9.58 0.48
N MET A 127 3.86 10.50 -0.11
CA MET A 127 2.49 10.77 0.34
C MET A 127 1.59 9.54 0.21
N VAL A 128 1.71 8.80 -0.90
CA VAL A 128 0.94 7.56 -1.08
C VAL A 128 1.25 6.56 0.04
N TYR A 129 2.52 6.39 0.42
CA TYR A 129 2.90 5.53 1.55
C TYR A 129 2.28 6.01 2.87
N ARG A 130 2.30 7.32 3.17
CA ARG A 130 1.63 7.87 4.38
C ARG A 130 0.15 7.50 4.41
N LYS A 131 -0.55 7.70 3.28
CA LYS A 131 -1.97 7.34 3.16
C LYS A 131 -2.22 5.86 3.40
N ILE A 132 -1.38 4.99 2.84
CA ILE A 132 -1.51 3.54 3.02
C ILE A 132 -1.25 3.13 4.47
N VAL A 133 -0.25 3.71 5.14
CA VAL A 133 -0.02 3.44 6.57
C VAL A 133 -1.25 3.80 7.40
N ASN A 134 -1.83 4.99 7.19
CA ASN A 134 -3.04 5.40 7.87
C ASN A 134 -4.24 4.47 7.56
N ASP A 135 -4.39 4.10 6.29
CA ASP A 135 -5.48 3.23 5.82
C ASP A 135 -5.40 1.83 6.46
N VAL A 136 -4.21 1.21 6.44
CA VAL A 136 -3.94 -0.10 7.05
C VAL A 136 -4.20 -0.09 8.57
N LEU A 137 -4.03 1.05 9.23
CA LEU A 137 -4.36 1.22 10.65
C LEU A 137 -5.84 1.54 10.91
N GLY A 138 -6.68 1.53 9.88
CA GLY A 138 -8.10 1.88 9.98
C GLY A 138 -8.37 3.39 10.14
N ARG A 139 -7.38 4.26 9.90
CA ARG A 139 -7.45 5.70 10.04
C ARG A 139 -7.53 6.41 8.69
N MET A 140 -8.53 6.03 7.90
CA MET A 140 -8.81 6.65 6.58
C MET A 140 -9.09 8.15 6.68
N ASP A 141 -9.57 8.63 7.83
CA ASP A 141 -9.81 10.02 8.16
C ASP A 141 -8.55 10.89 8.07
N LEU A 142 -7.38 10.31 8.38
CA LEU A 142 -6.09 11.01 8.37
C LEU A 142 -5.52 11.21 6.96
N LYS A 143 -5.98 10.44 5.96
CA LYS A 143 -5.51 10.53 4.57
C LYS A 143 -3.96 10.56 4.48
N TYR A 144 -3.38 11.71 4.11
CA TYR A 144 -1.93 11.92 3.94
C TYR A 144 -1.24 12.52 5.18
N ASP A 145 -2.00 12.81 6.26
CA ASP A 145 -1.50 13.52 7.43
C ASP A 145 -0.61 12.63 8.29
N SER A 146 0.47 13.20 8.78
CA SER A 146 1.52 12.44 9.44
C SER A 146 2.39 13.29 10.34
N MET A 147 2.91 12.69 11.42
CA MET A 147 3.92 13.30 12.30
C MET A 147 5.25 13.60 11.60
N LEU A 148 5.47 13.12 10.36
CA LEU A 148 6.60 13.56 9.53
C LEU A 148 6.53 15.05 9.17
N SER A 149 5.34 15.63 9.18
CA SER A 149 5.12 17.02 8.77
C SER A 149 4.79 17.88 10.00
N MET A 150 5.73 18.74 10.40
CA MET A 150 5.46 19.78 11.39
C MET A 150 4.56 20.88 10.78
N PRO A 151 3.73 21.56 11.59
CA PRO A 151 3.59 21.37 13.01
C PRO A 151 2.77 20.11 13.38
N TYR A 152 3.08 19.55 14.54
CA TYR A 152 2.21 18.61 15.24
C TYR A 152 2.29 18.87 16.74
N ALA A 153 1.24 18.54 17.50
CA ALA A 153 1.27 18.64 18.96
C ALA A 153 0.77 17.36 19.60
N ILE A 154 1.34 17.04 20.77
CA ILE A 154 1.08 15.81 21.49
C ILE A 154 1.08 16.07 23.00
N THR A 155 0.17 15.41 23.73
CA THR A 155 0.16 15.49 25.20
C THR A 155 1.37 14.79 25.82
N LYS A 156 1.90 15.34 26.91
CA LYS A 156 3.02 14.75 27.64
C LYS A 156 2.73 13.31 28.07
N LYS A 157 1.49 13.02 28.48
CA LYS A 157 1.04 11.67 28.84
C LYS A 157 1.16 10.68 27.68
N ALA A 158 0.81 11.10 26.46
CA ALA A 158 0.94 10.25 25.29
C ALA A 158 2.41 10.00 24.95
N ILE A 159 3.29 11.00 25.08
CA ILE A 159 4.75 10.84 24.90
C ILE A 159 5.32 9.85 25.93
N GLU A 160 4.95 10.01 27.21
CA GLU A 160 5.40 9.13 28.29
C GLU A 160 4.97 7.67 28.06
N ASP A 161 3.75 7.46 27.60
CA ASP A 161 3.21 6.12 27.33
C ASP A 161 3.88 5.42 26.15
N ILE A 162 4.24 6.15 25.08
CA ILE A 162 4.95 5.54 23.92
C ILE A 162 6.48 5.53 24.12
N GLY A 163 6.98 6.33 25.08
CA GLY A 163 8.41 6.53 25.34
C GLY A 163 9.02 7.64 24.47
N TYR A 164 9.87 8.48 25.08
CA TYR A 164 10.44 9.65 24.41
C TYR A 164 11.29 9.29 23.18
N ASP A 165 12.06 8.20 23.24
CA ASP A 165 13.03 7.86 22.22
C ASP A 165 12.38 7.46 20.87
N ILE A 166 11.11 7.05 20.88
CA ILE A 166 10.38 6.70 19.66
C ILE A 166 10.12 7.95 18.78
N LEU A 167 10.10 9.15 19.37
CA LEU A 167 9.88 10.41 18.63
C LEU A 167 10.91 10.69 17.55
N GLN A 168 12.09 10.04 17.59
CA GLN A 168 13.05 10.08 16.50
C GLN A 168 12.56 9.38 15.20
N ASN A 169 11.45 8.62 15.31
CA ASN A 169 10.80 7.91 14.20
C ASN A 169 9.32 8.33 14.13
N PRO A 170 9.01 9.45 13.48
CA PRO A 170 7.68 10.07 13.55
C PRO A 170 6.54 9.15 13.10
N ILE A 171 6.72 8.37 12.03
CA ILE A 171 5.69 7.43 11.55
C ILE A 171 5.49 6.29 12.56
N LEU A 172 6.57 5.74 13.11
CA LEU A 172 6.46 4.70 14.13
C LEU A 172 5.79 5.23 15.40
N SER A 173 6.06 6.49 15.78
CA SER A 173 5.35 7.17 16.87
C SER A 173 3.86 7.23 16.61
N GLN A 174 3.46 7.66 15.41
CA GLN A 174 2.06 7.73 14.99
C GLN A 174 1.38 6.36 15.00
N VAL A 175 2.02 5.35 14.42
CA VAL A 175 1.53 3.96 14.44
C VAL A 175 1.31 3.48 15.87
N THR A 176 2.29 3.70 16.75
CA THR A 176 2.21 3.28 18.15
C THR A 176 1.10 4.00 18.92
N LEU A 177 0.92 5.31 18.69
CA LEU A 177 -0.16 6.10 19.28
C LEU A 177 -1.53 5.60 18.86
N ILE A 178 -1.71 5.30 17.55
CA ILE A 178 -2.97 4.76 17.01
C ILE A 178 -3.26 3.38 17.63
N GLU A 179 -2.29 2.48 17.68
CA GLU A 179 -2.47 1.14 18.25
C GLU A 179 -2.79 1.14 19.74
N LYS A 180 -2.25 2.11 20.48
CA LYS A 180 -2.55 2.29 21.91
C LYS A 180 -3.88 3.02 22.15
N GLY A 181 -4.58 3.45 21.10
CA GLY A 181 -5.91 4.04 21.18
C GLY A 181 -5.91 5.51 21.61
N TRP A 182 -4.79 6.23 21.49
CA TRP A 182 -4.74 7.67 21.72
C TRP A 182 -5.60 8.42 20.69
N ARG A 183 -6.31 9.47 21.15
CA ARG A 183 -7.16 10.29 20.29
C ARG A 183 -6.29 11.19 19.42
N LEU A 184 -6.20 10.85 18.15
CA LEU A 184 -5.37 11.51 17.15
C LEU A 184 -6.23 12.01 15.99
N GLN A 185 -6.06 13.27 15.59
CA GLN A 185 -6.84 13.88 14.52
C GLN A 185 -6.03 14.94 13.78
N SER A 186 -6.43 15.20 12.53
CA SER A 186 -5.95 16.35 11.76
C SER A 186 -6.61 17.65 12.27
N SER A 187 -5.83 18.72 12.37
CA SER A 187 -6.31 20.04 12.76
C SER A 187 -6.37 20.97 11.54
N SER A 188 -6.12 22.26 11.70
CA SER A 188 -6.10 23.23 10.61
C SER A 188 -4.93 22.99 9.65
N ALA A 189 -5.13 23.36 8.38
CA ALA A 189 -4.14 23.22 7.33
C ALA A 189 -3.12 24.36 7.39
N ILE A 190 -1.88 24.05 7.73
CA ILE A 190 -0.76 24.99 7.79
C ILE A 190 0.22 24.67 6.67
N THR A 191 0.49 25.67 5.81
CA THR A 191 1.50 25.54 4.76
C THR A 191 2.89 25.70 5.34
N ASN A 192 3.82 24.82 4.99
CA ASN A 192 5.19 24.87 5.47
C ASN A 192 6.22 24.73 4.32
N THR A 193 7.47 25.12 4.60
CA THR A 193 8.57 25.13 3.60
C THR A 193 8.91 23.71 3.13
N SER A 194 8.94 22.75 4.03
CA SER A 194 9.22 21.34 3.71
C SER A 194 8.18 20.78 2.74
N LEU A 195 6.90 21.06 2.98
CA LEU A 195 5.81 20.66 2.11
C LEU A 195 5.89 21.36 0.75
N ASN A 196 6.18 22.66 0.73
CA ASN A 196 6.39 23.42 -0.50
C ASN A 196 7.52 22.83 -1.34
N ASN A 197 8.64 22.46 -0.73
CA ASN A 197 9.78 21.85 -1.41
C ASN A 197 9.43 20.44 -1.96
N MET A 198 8.68 19.65 -1.20
CA MET A 198 8.20 18.34 -1.63
C MET A 198 7.25 18.45 -2.84
N LEU A 199 6.42 19.49 -2.88
CA LEU A 199 5.43 19.72 -3.94
C LEU A 199 5.99 20.48 -5.15
N ALA A 200 6.98 21.36 -4.95
CA ALA A 200 7.66 22.08 -6.04
C ALA A 200 8.42 21.12 -6.98
N ASN A 201 8.92 20.03 -6.45
CA ASN A 201 9.39 18.91 -7.23
C ASN A 201 8.18 18.19 -7.84
N LYS A 202 7.59 18.75 -8.92
CA LYS A 202 6.49 18.11 -9.68
C LYS A 202 6.88 16.70 -10.12
N THR A 203 6.93 15.81 -9.15
CA THR A 203 7.20 14.39 -9.36
C THR A 203 5.92 13.81 -9.90
N SER A 204 5.84 13.69 -11.22
CA SER A 204 4.78 12.89 -11.79
C SER A 204 4.85 11.49 -11.17
N PHE A 205 3.71 10.87 -10.97
CA PHE A 205 3.56 9.47 -10.57
C PHE A 205 4.50 8.51 -11.35
N TYR A 206 4.98 8.97 -12.51
CA TYR A 206 5.82 8.25 -13.47
C TYR A 206 7.31 8.67 -13.48
N LYS A 207 7.78 9.55 -12.57
CA LYS A 207 9.20 9.92 -12.56
C LYS A 207 10.10 8.71 -12.33
N SER A 208 11.20 8.64 -13.07
CA SER A 208 12.14 7.52 -13.02
C SER A 208 12.96 7.46 -11.73
N GLU A 209 13.26 8.61 -11.10
CA GLU A 209 14.13 8.69 -9.93
C GLU A 209 13.41 9.29 -8.72
N LEU A 210 13.64 8.69 -7.56
CA LEU A 210 13.19 9.21 -6.27
C LEU A 210 14.24 10.17 -5.71
N THR A 211 13.78 11.27 -5.11
CA THR A 211 14.67 12.16 -4.37
C THR A 211 15.17 11.48 -3.07
N LYS A 212 16.30 11.93 -2.53
CA LYS A 212 16.81 11.40 -1.24
C LYS A 212 15.78 11.55 -0.11
N LEU A 213 15.00 12.64 -0.11
CA LEU A 213 13.95 12.87 0.86
C LEU A 213 12.79 11.87 0.69
N GLU A 214 12.35 11.64 -0.53
CA GLU A 214 11.29 10.64 -0.80
C GLU A 214 11.72 9.23 -0.40
N VAL A 215 12.95 8.83 -0.74
CA VAL A 215 13.52 7.54 -0.32
C VAL A 215 13.53 7.43 1.21
N TYR A 216 13.96 8.48 1.89
CA TYR A 216 13.97 8.54 3.35
C TYR A 216 12.55 8.35 3.93
N GLU A 217 11.58 9.12 3.44
CA GLU A 217 10.19 9.04 3.92
C GLU A 217 9.57 7.67 3.64
N ILE A 218 9.80 7.11 2.45
CA ILE A 218 9.31 5.77 2.10
C ILE A 218 9.90 4.73 3.06
N LYS A 219 11.20 4.80 3.33
CA LYS A 219 11.86 3.89 4.29
C LYS A 219 11.29 3.99 5.70
N GLU A 220 10.98 5.19 6.18
CA GLU A 220 10.35 5.36 7.50
C GLU A 220 8.92 4.76 7.53
N ASN A 221 8.14 4.94 6.45
CA ASN A 221 6.80 4.32 6.35
C ASN A 221 6.89 2.78 6.33
N ILE A 222 7.82 2.21 5.57
CA ILE A 222 7.99 0.75 5.49
C ILE A 222 8.45 0.18 6.85
N LYS A 223 9.38 0.83 7.55
CA LYS A 223 9.80 0.42 8.90
C LYS A 223 8.64 0.42 9.89
N ALA A 224 7.78 1.43 9.82
CA ALA A 224 6.63 1.50 10.69
C ALA A 224 5.63 0.37 10.39
N LEU A 225 5.40 0.05 9.10
CA LEU A 225 4.59 -1.10 8.68
C LEU A 225 5.21 -2.42 9.13
N GLU A 226 6.52 -2.60 8.98
CA GLU A 226 7.25 -3.78 9.44
C GLU A 226 7.07 -3.98 10.96
N SER A 227 7.32 -2.92 11.75
CA SER A 227 7.13 -2.97 13.20
C SER A 227 5.69 -3.28 13.60
N TRP A 228 4.70 -2.77 12.85
CA TRP A 228 3.30 -3.09 13.06
C TRP A 228 3.00 -4.57 12.75
N LEU A 229 3.49 -5.08 11.60
CA LEU A 229 3.31 -6.46 11.17
C LEU A 229 3.91 -7.48 12.14
N GLN A 230 5.03 -7.16 12.80
CA GLN A 230 5.62 -8.05 13.82
C GLN A 230 4.66 -8.38 14.98
N ARG A 231 3.61 -7.56 15.17
CA ARG A 231 2.59 -7.73 16.21
C ARG A 231 1.26 -8.27 15.67
N LYS A 232 1.21 -8.66 14.41
CA LYS A 232 0.02 -9.14 13.69
C LYS A 232 0.33 -10.45 12.96
N ASP A 233 -0.69 -11.04 12.36
CA ASP A 233 -0.46 -12.08 11.36
C ASP A 233 0.08 -11.48 10.04
N ASP A 234 0.42 -12.33 9.08
CA ASP A 234 0.97 -11.91 7.79
C ASP A 234 0.02 -11.02 6.98
N ARG A 235 -1.26 -11.03 7.30
CA ARG A 235 -2.30 -10.20 6.69
C ARG A 235 -2.65 -8.95 7.50
N GLY A 236 -1.94 -8.67 8.60
CA GLY A 236 -2.27 -7.57 9.50
C GLY A 236 -3.62 -7.75 10.20
N ASN A 237 -4.07 -8.98 10.42
CA ASN A 237 -5.37 -9.39 10.92
C ASN A 237 -6.56 -9.03 9.97
N TYR A 238 -6.29 -8.71 8.70
CA TYR A 238 -7.34 -8.53 7.70
C TYR A 238 -7.96 -9.86 7.29
N THR A 239 -9.25 -9.80 6.93
CA THR A 239 -9.99 -10.98 6.48
C THR A 239 -9.31 -11.72 5.33
N ASP A 240 -9.27 -13.03 5.39
CA ASP A 240 -8.78 -13.89 4.32
C ASP A 240 -9.85 -14.20 3.26
N GLY A 241 -11.05 -13.65 3.38
CA GLY A 241 -12.12 -13.86 2.42
C GLY A 241 -12.61 -15.32 2.34
N GLY A 242 -12.44 -16.07 3.42
CA GLY A 242 -12.86 -17.47 3.51
C GLY A 242 -12.02 -18.45 2.68
N ARG A 243 -10.75 -18.10 2.37
CA ARG A 243 -9.84 -19.02 1.68
C ARG A 243 -9.62 -20.30 2.47
N LYS A 244 -9.88 -21.44 1.82
CA LYS A 244 -9.62 -22.79 2.37
C LYS A 244 -8.14 -23.15 2.15
N ARG A 245 -7.22 -22.51 2.87
CA ARG A 245 -5.76 -22.75 2.76
C ARG A 245 -5.38 -24.17 3.12
N GLU A 246 -6.14 -24.80 4.00
CA GLU A 246 -5.95 -26.19 4.38
C GLU A 246 -6.04 -27.18 3.22
N ILE A 247 -6.87 -26.87 2.21
CA ILE A 247 -6.98 -27.68 0.98
C ILE A 247 -5.67 -27.61 0.18
N ILE A 248 -5.08 -26.41 0.05
CA ILE A 248 -3.78 -26.25 -0.61
C ILE A 248 -2.70 -27.06 0.10
N GLU A 249 -2.66 -27.00 1.44
CA GLU A 249 -1.69 -27.77 2.21
C GLU A 249 -1.90 -29.29 2.10
N GLN A 250 -3.15 -29.73 2.02
CA GLN A 250 -3.46 -31.16 1.76
C GLN A 250 -2.99 -31.60 0.38
N LEU A 251 -3.26 -30.82 -0.65
CA LEU A 251 -2.84 -31.10 -2.01
C LEU A 251 -1.32 -31.13 -2.16
N LYS A 252 -0.59 -30.25 -1.48
CA LYS A 252 0.90 -30.28 -1.42
C LYS A 252 1.42 -31.59 -0.84
N LYS A 253 0.81 -32.09 0.23
CA LYS A 253 1.21 -33.35 0.87
C LYS A 253 0.92 -34.56 0.01
N GLN A 254 -0.13 -34.56 -0.81
CA GLN A 254 -0.49 -35.66 -1.71
C GLN A 254 0.43 -35.80 -2.92
N LYS A 255 1.22 -34.76 -3.25
CA LYS A 255 2.04 -34.67 -4.48
C LYS A 255 3.37 -35.45 -4.44
N ASN A 256 3.63 -36.28 -3.47
CA ASN A 256 4.73 -37.26 -3.56
C ASN A 256 4.47 -38.40 -4.58
N TYR A 257 3.36 -38.34 -5.31
CA TYR A 257 3.07 -39.27 -6.40
C TYR A 257 3.05 -38.50 -7.74
N SER A 258 4.08 -38.78 -8.56
CA SER A 258 4.19 -38.30 -9.93
C SER A 258 2.99 -38.75 -10.77
N ARG A 259 2.10 -37.79 -11.14
CA ARG A 259 1.09 -38.04 -12.18
C ARG A 259 1.71 -37.69 -13.53
N PHE A 260 2.10 -38.73 -14.27
CA PHE A 260 2.34 -38.62 -15.69
C PHE A 260 0.98 -38.48 -16.41
N HIS A 261 0.56 -37.29 -16.75
CA HIS A 261 -0.54 -37.11 -17.69
C HIS A 261 -0.02 -37.22 -19.10
N LYS A 262 -0.41 -38.28 -19.80
CA LYS A 262 -0.30 -38.37 -21.25
C LYS A 262 -1.30 -37.38 -21.88
N GLY A 263 -0.83 -36.17 -22.19
CA GLY A 263 -1.63 -35.21 -22.95
C GLY A 263 -1.65 -35.58 -24.44
N TRP A 264 -2.84 -35.74 -24.99
CA TRP A 264 -3.07 -35.71 -26.42
C TRP A 264 -3.23 -34.23 -26.81
N GLY A 265 -2.25 -33.62 -27.45
CA GLY A 265 -2.31 -32.24 -27.88
C GLY A 265 -1.70 -32.09 -29.27
N MET A 266 -2.45 -31.48 -30.20
CA MET A 266 -1.85 -30.93 -31.42
C MET A 266 -0.88 -29.83 -31.03
N ASN A 267 0.34 -29.84 -31.58
CA ASN A 267 1.28 -28.73 -31.43
C ASN A 267 0.66 -27.51 -32.10
N SER A 268 0.23 -26.54 -31.25
CA SER A 268 -0.24 -25.24 -31.74
C SER A 268 0.96 -24.46 -32.31
N SER A 269 0.89 -24.07 -33.57
CA SER A 269 1.93 -23.25 -34.20
C SER A 269 1.89 -21.80 -33.78
N ILE A 270 0.83 -21.33 -33.11
CA ILE A 270 0.60 -19.93 -32.81
C ILE A 270 1.40 -19.43 -31.59
N TYR A 271 1.87 -20.30 -30.70
CA TYR A 271 2.64 -19.95 -29.49
C TYR A 271 4.08 -20.45 -29.55
N ASN A 272 4.75 -20.35 -30.67
CA ASN A 272 6.14 -20.82 -30.86
C ASN A 272 6.33 -22.30 -30.44
N GLY A 273 5.31 -23.16 -30.70
CA GLY A 273 5.30 -24.57 -30.32
C GLY A 273 4.95 -24.86 -28.87
N LYS A 274 4.67 -23.82 -28.04
CA LYS A 274 4.23 -23.94 -26.65
C LYS A 274 2.72 -24.20 -26.57
N GLN A 275 2.29 -24.89 -25.53
CA GLN A 275 0.89 -25.25 -25.29
C GLN A 275 0.26 -24.34 -24.22
N LEU A 276 -0.97 -23.88 -24.44
CA LEU A 276 -1.73 -23.01 -23.57
C LEU A 276 -2.75 -23.79 -22.73
N SER A 277 -2.74 -23.58 -21.40
CA SER A 277 -3.82 -23.94 -20.48
C SER A 277 -4.54 -22.69 -20.01
N ILE A 278 -5.88 -22.70 -19.98
CA ILE A 278 -6.69 -21.61 -19.46
C ILE A 278 -7.37 -22.07 -18.17
N ILE A 279 -7.23 -21.29 -17.09
CA ILE A 279 -7.76 -21.59 -15.77
C ILE A 279 -8.88 -20.60 -15.42
N ILE A 280 -10.06 -21.12 -15.10
CA ILE A 280 -11.28 -20.36 -14.83
C ILE A 280 -11.88 -20.83 -13.49
N PRO A 281 -11.63 -20.15 -12.37
CA PRO A 281 -12.41 -20.40 -11.16
C PRO A 281 -13.83 -19.85 -11.33
N ALA A 282 -14.84 -20.64 -10.98
CA ALA A 282 -16.25 -20.29 -11.18
C ALA A 282 -17.10 -20.58 -9.95
N GLN A 283 -17.99 -19.65 -9.58
CA GLN A 283 -18.97 -19.81 -8.53
C GLN A 283 -20.29 -19.13 -8.89
N ASN A 284 -21.33 -19.93 -9.18
CA ASN A 284 -22.66 -19.45 -9.57
C ASN A 284 -22.63 -18.48 -10.75
N GLU A 285 -22.04 -18.94 -11.86
CA GLU A 285 -21.85 -18.17 -13.10
C GLU A 285 -22.54 -18.86 -14.31
N GLU A 286 -23.71 -19.51 -14.09
CA GLU A 286 -24.46 -20.20 -15.14
C GLU A 286 -24.83 -19.30 -16.33
N SER A 287 -24.98 -18.00 -16.09
CA SER A 287 -25.33 -17.02 -17.12
C SER A 287 -24.16 -16.61 -18.04
N THR A 288 -22.92 -16.77 -17.61
CA THR A 288 -21.72 -16.22 -18.27
C THR A 288 -20.72 -17.28 -18.69
N ILE A 289 -20.59 -18.37 -17.93
CA ILE A 289 -19.52 -19.37 -18.10
C ILE A 289 -19.44 -19.95 -19.52
N LYS A 290 -20.57 -20.14 -20.21
CA LYS A 290 -20.58 -20.63 -21.60
C LYS A 290 -19.88 -19.68 -22.54
N GLU A 291 -20.19 -18.39 -22.47
CA GLU A 291 -19.61 -17.36 -23.33
C GLU A 291 -18.12 -17.17 -23.02
N VAL A 292 -17.74 -17.20 -21.75
CA VAL A 292 -16.34 -17.16 -21.30
C VAL A 292 -15.54 -18.30 -21.93
N ILE A 293 -16.03 -19.54 -21.86
CA ILE A 293 -15.36 -20.70 -22.46
C ILE A 293 -15.29 -20.58 -23.97
N LEU A 294 -16.34 -20.11 -24.65
CA LEU A 294 -16.35 -19.97 -26.13
C LEU A 294 -15.37 -18.88 -26.60
N GLU A 295 -15.25 -17.74 -25.91
CA GLU A 295 -14.25 -16.73 -26.23
C GLU A 295 -12.82 -17.23 -25.97
N ALA A 296 -12.60 -17.87 -24.81
CA ALA A 296 -11.32 -18.47 -24.45
C ALA A 296 -10.85 -19.53 -25.49
N ARG A 297 -11.77 -20.26 -26.05
CA ARG A 297 -11.46 -21.31 -27.07
C ARG A 297 -10.91 -20.76 -28.40
N LYS A 298 -11.24 -19.50 -28.74
CA LYS A 298 -10.79 -18.84 -29.97
C LYS A 298 -9.28 -18.60 -30.05
N ILE A 299 -8.60 -18.61 -28.88
CA ILE A 299 -7.12 -18.49 -28.79
C ILE A 299 -6.43 -19.88 -28.77
N GLU A 300 -7.10 -20.91 -29.20
CA GLU A 300 -6.59 -22.28 -29.42
C GLU A 300 -5.86 -22.88 -28.21
N PRO A 301 -6.47 -22.90 -27.01
CA PRO A 301 -5.86 -23.55 -25.86
C PRO A 301 -5.82 -25.09 -26.05
N LYS A 302 -4.77 -25.73 -25.51
CA LYS A 302 -4.72 -27.18 -25.34
C LYS A 302 -5.85 -27.67 -24.44
N GLU A 303 -6.14 -26.92 -23.37
CA GLU A 303 -7.16 -27.25 -22.38
C GLU A 303 -7.73 -25.98 -21.75
N ILE A 304 -8.98 -26.08 -21.32
CA ILE A 304 -9.65 -25.11 -20.48
C ILE A 304 -10.07 -25.85 -19.21
N ILE A 305 -9.57 -25.40 -18.07
CA ILE A 305 -9.83 -25.99 -16.75
C ILE A 305 -10.76 -25.04 -15.99
N VAL A 306 -11.95 -25.51 -15.68
CA VAL A 306 -12.93 -24.79 -14.84
C VAL A 306 -12.92 -25.41 -13.46
N VAL A 307 -12.61 -24.61 -12.43
CA VAL A 307 -12.66 -25.03 -11.03
C VAL A 307 -13.94 -24.51 -10.39
N ILE A 308 -14.88 -25.42 -10.16
CA ILE A 308 -16.18 -25.12 -9.50
C ILE A 308 -15.93 -24.94 -8.01
N ASN A 309 -16.29 -23.77 -7.53
CA ASN A 309 -16.03 -23.28 -6.18
C ASN A 309 -17.35 -23.20 -5.37
N GLY A 310 -17.94 -24.34 -5.06
CA GLY A 310 -19.19 -24.43 -4.31
C GLY A 310 -20.37 -23.80 -5.05
N SER A 311 -20.50 -24.05 -6.35
CA SER A 311 -21.66 -23.61 -7.14
C SER A 311 -22.90 -24.45 -6.81
N THR A 312 -24.07 -23.79 -6.77
CA THR A 312 -25.37 -24.39 -6.50
C THR A 312 -26.33 -24.29 -7.69
N ASP A 313 -25.87 -23.67 -8.78
CA ASP A 313 -26.60 -23.46 -10.04
C ASP A 313 -26.09 -24.42 -11.16
N GLN A 314 -26.40 -24.14 -12.41
CA GLN A 314 -26.04 -24.98 -13.55
C GLN A 314 -24.60 -24.74 -14.06
N THR A 315 -23.77 -23.96 -13.35
CA THR A 315 -22.40 -23.62 -13.81
C THR A 315 -21.58 -24.85 -14.19
N GLU A 316 -21.59 -25.89 -13.36
CA GLU A 316 -20.86 -27.15 -13.60
C GLU A 316 -21.32 -27.84 -14.88
N VAL A 317 -22.64 -28.00 -15.03
CA VAL A 317 -23.24 -28.69 -16.18
C VAL A 317 -22.90 -27.96 -17.49
N ILE A 318 -23.07 -26.63 -17.48
CA ILE A 318 -22.79 -25.78 -18.64
C ILE A 318 -21.31 -25.80 -19.01
N ALA A 319 -20.41 -25.76 -18.04
CA ALA A 319 -18.96 -25.83 -18.28
C ALA A 319 -18.56 -27.17 -18.94
N LYS A 320 -19.09 -28.31 -18.42
CA LYS A 320 -18.86 -29.64 -19.03
C LYS A 320 -19.40 -29.70 -20.44
N GLN A 321 -20.62 -29.26 -20.69
CA GLN A 321 -21.25 -29.24 -22.00
C GLN A 321 -20.50 -28.33 -23.00
N SER A 322 -19.85 -27.26 -22.49
CA SER A 322 -19.00 -26.41 -23.30
C SER A 322 -17.60 -26.99 -23.57
N GLY A 323 -17.34 -28.23 -23.12
CA GLY A 323 -16.11 -28.98 -23.38
C GLY A 323 -14.90 -28.56 -22.56
N ALA A 324 -15.11 -27.98 -21.39
CA ALA A 324 -14.04 -27.73 -20.42
C ALA A 324 -13.75 -28.99 -19.58
N THR A 325 -12.52 -29.09 -19.08
CA THR A 325 -12.17 -30.00 -17.98
C THR A 325 -12.67 -29.36 -16.67
N VAL A 326 -13.52 -30.06 -15.93
CA VAL A 326 -14.15 -29.49 -14.74
C VAL A 326 -13.69 -30.21 -13.49
N ILE A 327 -13.20 -29.42 -12.53
CA ILE A 327 -12.82 -29.85 -11.18
C ILE A 327 -13.87 -29.29 -10.23
N VAL A 328 -14.50 -30.18 -9.44
CA VAL A 328 -15.65 -29.80 -8.60
C VAL A 328 -15.28 -29.84 -7.12
N TYR A 329 -15.54 -28.74 -6.44
CA TYR A 329 -15.57 -28.66 -5.00
C TYR A 329 -16.99 -28.27 -4.58
N GLU A 330 -17.60 -29.06 -3.70
CA GLU A 330 -18.96 -28.82 -3.23
C GLU A 330 -19.04 -27.62 -2.27
N GLU A 331 -17.97 -27.42 -1.49
CA GLU A 331 -17.86 -26.29 -0.59
C GLU A 331 -17.12 -25.11 -1.24
N ARG A 332 -17.44 -23.90 -0.76
CA ARG A 332 -16.73 -22.69 -1.16
C ARG A 332 -15.26 -22.75 -0.74
N LEU A 333 -14.38 -22.58 -1.70
CA LEU A 333 -12.93 -22.54 -1.48
C LEU A 333 -12.42 -21.15 -1.04
N GLY A 334 -13.20 -20.11 -1.24
CA GLY A 334 -12.79 -18.71 -1.12
C GLY A 334 -12.08 -18.19 -2.38
N HIS A 335 -11.56 -16.96 -2.29
CA HIS A 335 -10.88 -16.32 -3.42
C HIS A 335 -9.53 -16.98 -3.74
N ASP A 336 -9.19 -17.02 -5.02
CA ASP A 336 -7.89 -17.44 -5.59
C ASP A 336 -7.49 -18.91 -5.37
N VAL A 337 -8.09 -19.64 -4.42
CA VAL A 337 -7.79 -21.06 -4.18
C VAL A 337 -8.07 -21.88 -5.44
N GLY A 338 -9.15 -21.59 -6.17
CA GLY A 338 -9.46 -22.25 -7.44
C GLY A 338 -8.40 -21.99 -8.52
N ARG A 339 -7.71 -20.83 -8.50
CA ARG A 339 -6.59 -20.56 -9.42
C ARG A 339 -5.39 -21.47 -9.14
N ALA A 340 -5.04 -21.64 -7.87
CA ALA A 340 -3.95 -22.53 -7.45
C ALA A 340 -4.25 -23.99 -7.82
N ILE A 341 -5.47 -24.48 -7.58
CA ILE A 341 -5.92 -25.83 -7.94
C ILE A 341 -5.86 -26.04 -9.45
N GLY A 342 -6.44 -25.12 -10.23
CA GLY A 342 -6.41 -25.19 -11.68
C GLY A 342 -4.99 -25.18 -12.26
N ALA A 343 -4.09 -24.37 -11.69
CA ALA A 343 -2.68 -24.32 -12.10
C ALA A 343 -1.94 -25.61 -11.75
N GLN A 344 -2.29 -26.29 -10.66
CA GLN A 344 -1.75 -27.59 -10.28
C GLN A 344 -2.07 -28.67 -11.33
N GLU A 345 -3.28 -28.67 -11.85
CA GLU A 345 -3.78 -29.67 -12.82
C GLU A 345 -3.41 -29.33 -14.27
N ALA A 346 -3.09 -28.06 -14.54
CA ALA A 346 -2.72 -27.61 -15.88
C ALA A 346 -1.45 -28.25 -16.40
N THR A 347 -1.43 -28.57 -17.70
CA THR A 347 -0.32 -29.27 -18.35
C THR A 347 0.38 -28.46 -19.44
N GLY A 348 -0.13 -27.26 -19.78
CA GLY A 348 0.44 -26.37 -20.78
C GLY A 348 1.70 -25.65 -20.31
N ASP A 349 2.47 -25.13 -21.27
CA ASP A 349 3.68 -24.33 -21.04
C ASP A 349 3.33 -22.89 -20.64
N ILE A 350 2.15 -22.41 -21.04
CA ILE A 350 1.57 -21.11 -20.77
C ILE A 350 0.28 -21.32 -19.99
N LEU A 351 0.12 -20.61 -18.86
CA LEU A 351 -1.09 -20.64 -18.08
C LEU A 351 -1.73 -19.26 -18.10
N LEU A 352 -2.96 -19.17 -18.61
CA LEU A 352 -3.76 -17.94 -18.60
C LEU A 352 -4.85 -18.06 -17.54
N PHE A 353 -5.00 -17.04 -16.71
CA PHE A 353 -6.02 -16.94 -15.67
C PHE A 353 -7.04 -15.88 -16.04
N ILE A 354 -8.32 -16.26 -16.06
CA ILE A 354 -9.46 -15.37 -16.29
C ILE A 354 -10.58 -15.70 -15.30
N ASP A 355 -11.46 -14.74 -15.05
CA ASP A 355 -12.66 -14.96 -14.22
C ASP A 355 -13.84 -15.45 -15.06
N ALA A 356 -14.85 -16.01 -14.39
CA ALA A 356 -16.02 -16.61 -15.03
C ALA A 356 -17.20 -15.65 -15.21
N ASP A 357 -17.15 -14.43 -14.64
CA ASP A 357 -18.29 -13.53 -14.52
C ASP A 357 -18.54 -12.63 -15.74
N PHE A 358 -17.59 -12.56 -16.69
CA PHE A 358 -17.75 -11.93 -18.01
C PHE A 358 -16.77 -12.46 -19.04
N ALA A 359 -17.17 -12.49 -20.29
CA ALA A 359 -16.30 -12.93 -21.39
C ALA A 359 -15.34 -11.82 -21.82
N ILE A 360 -14.05 -12.13 -21.86
CA ILE A 360 -13.01 -11.27 -22.40
C ILE A 360 -12.80 -11.64 -23.87
N PRO A 361 -12.89 -10.70 -24.83
CA PRO A 361 -12.67 -11.00 -26.24
C PRO A 361 -11.32 -11.68 -26.50
N ALA A 362 -11.30 -12.68 -27.35
CA ALA A 362 -10.09 -13.43 -27.70
C ALA A 362 -8.92 -12.54 -28.17
N LYS A 363 -9.22 -11.45 -28.90
CA LYS A 363 -8.23 -10.45 -29.33
C LYS A 363 -7.50 -9.76 -28.17
N ASP A 364 -8.14 -9.68 -26.98
CA ASP A 364 -7.59 -9.05 -25.78
C ASP A 364 -6.89 -10.07 -24.87
N LEU A 365 -7.17 -11.37 -25.03
CA LEU A 365 -6.48 -12.47 -24.33
C LEU A 365 -5.17 -12.86 -25.04
N HIS A 366 -5.17 -12.89 -26.37
CA HIS A 366 -4.03 -13.33 -27.17
C HIS A 366 -2.72 -12.56 -26.90
N PRO A 367 -2.69 -11.23 -26.74
CA PRO A 367 -1.45 -10.51 -26.49
C PRO A 367 -0.75 -10.95 -25.19
N LEU A 368 -1.51 -11.31 -24.14
CA LEU A 368 -0.93 -11.76 -22.87
C LEU A 368 -0.26 -13.14 -23.02
N THR A 369 -0.93 -14.05 -23.70
CA THR A 369 -0.40 -15.42 -23.93
C THR A 369 0.78 -15.40 -24.89
N GLN A 370 0.73 -14.54 -25.93
CA GLN A 370 1.83 -14.37 -26.88
C GLN A 370 3.08 -13.82 -26.17
N ALA A 371 2.95 -12.86 -25.29
CA ALA A 371 4.08 -12.33 -24.54
C ALA A 371 4.79 -13.40 -23.69
N VAL A 372 4.03 -14.34 -23.10
CA VAL A 372 4.63 -15.51 -22.42
C VAL A 372 5.29 -16.45 -23.41
N ALA A 373 4.70 -16.66 -24.58
CA ALA A 373 5.31 -17.45 -25.64
C ALA A 373 6.65 -16.85 -26.08
N ASP A 374 6.76 -15.53 -26.11
CA ASP A 374 7.94 -14.76 -26.50
C ASP A 374 8.99 -14.58 -25.37
N GLY A 375 8.73 -15.16 -24.19
CA GLY A 375 9.73 -15.27 -23.11
C GLY A 375 9.52 -14.36 -21.92
N VAL A 376 8.36 -13.72 -21.77
CA VAL A 376 7.98 -13.10 -20.49
C VAL A 376 7.54 -14.21 -19.53
N ASP A 377 8.00 -14.17 -18.28
CA ASP A 377 7.69 -15.22 -17.30
C ASP A 377 6.33 -15.00 -16.61
N MET A 378 5.96 -13.74 -16.35
CA MET A 378 4.66 -13.37 -15.79
C MET A 378 4.14 -12.09 -16.46
N VAL A 379 2.96 -12.18 -17.06
CA VAL A 379 2.31 -11.07 -17.79
C VAL A 379 1.10 -10.59 -16.99
N LEU A 380 1.03 -9.30 -16.74
CA LEU A 380 -0.03 -8.64 -16.00
C LEU A 380 -0.89 -7.79 -16.94
N ASN A 381 -2.17 -7.63 -16.58
CA ASN A 381 -3.05 -6.65 -17.22
C ASN A 381 -2.53 -5.23 -16.98
N ASP A 382 -2.32 -4.46 -18.05
CA ASP A 382 -1.81 -3.09 -17.99
C ASP A 382 -2.91 -2.08 -17.62
N LEU A 383 -3.31 -2.07 -16.36
CA LEU A 383 -4.32 -1.14 -15.83
C LEU A 383 -3.82 0.31 -15.69
N ASN A 384 -2.55 0.59 -16.00
CA ASN A 384 -1.96 1.93 -15.89
C ASN A 384 -2.63 2.95 -16.81
N LEU A 385 -3.12 2.52 -17.97
CA LEU A 385 -3.79 3.37 -18.95
C LEU A 385 -5.14 3.94 -18.47
N ASN A 386 -5.72 3.37 -17.41
CA ASN A 386 -7.04 3.77 -16.89
C ASN A 386 -6.99 4.53 -15.55
N LEU A 387 -5.80 4.94 -15.11
CA LEU A 387 -5.63 5.66 -13.86
C LEU A 387 -6.21 7.07 -13.95
N ARG A 388 -7.06 7.41 -12.99
CA ARG A 388 -7.65 8.75 -12.82
C ARG A 388 -7.52 9.20 -11.38
N PHE A 389 -7.22 10.46 -11.15
CA PHE A 389 -7.24 11.03 -9.81
C PHE A 389 -8.67 11.48 -9.42
N PRO A 390 -9.10 11.29 -8.16
CA PRO A 390 -8.36 10.63 -7.06
C PRO A 390 -8.22 9.12 -7.30
N LEU A 391 -7.02 8.60 -7.02
CA LEU A 391 -6.74 7.17 -7.19
C LEU A 391 -7.59 6.34 -6.23
N TYR A 392 -8.18 5.28 -6.78
CA TYR A 392 -8.86 4.28 -5.97
C TYR A 392 -7.87 3.56 -5.04
N ILE A 393 -8.26 3.35 -3.79
CA ILE A 393 -7.36 2.83 -2.75
C ILE A 393 -6.66 1.52 -3.13
N VAL A 394 -7.36 0.61 -3.81
CA VAL A 394 -6.79 -0.65 -4.30
C VAL A 394 -5.64 -0.39 -5.30
N SER A 395 -5.76 0.61 -6.17
CA SER A 395 -4.68 0.99 -7.09
C SER A 395 -3.46 1.52 -6.34
N LEU A 396 -3.67 2.24 -5.24
CA LEU A 396 -2.57 2.70 -4.38
C LEU A 396 -1.82 1.52 -3.74
N TYR A 397 -2.52 0.52 -3.22
CA TYR A 397 -1.90 -0.69 -2.66
C TYR A 397 -1.04 -1.43 -3.69
N LYS A 398 -1.57 -1.65 -4.89
CA LYS A 398 -0.81 -2.27 -6.00
C LYS A 398 0.46 -1.48 -6.31
N TYR A 399 0.33 -0.17 -6.44
CA TYR A 399 1.42 0.71 -6.79
C TYR A 399 2.57 0.68 -5.76
N ILE A 400 2.25 0.85 -4.46
CA ILE A 400 3.29 0.87 -3.42
C ILE A 400 3.98 -0.49 -3.26
N LEU A 401 3.27 -1.61 -3.46
CA LEU A 401 3.89 -2.93 -3.42
C LEU A 401 4.91 -3.09 -4.56
N ASN A 402 4.57 -2.66 -5.78
CA ASN A 402 5.50 -2.67 -6.90
C ASN A 402 6.71 -1.75 -6.66
N ILE A 403 6.50 -0.56 -6.09
CA ILE A 403 7.58 0.33 -5.67
C ILE A 403 8.50 -0.35 -4.64
N ALA A 404 7.94 -0.99 -3.62
CA ALA A 404 8.71 -1.70 -2.60
C ALA A 404 9.54 -2.86 -3.20
N CYS A 405 9.03 -3.49 -4.25
CA CYS A 405 9.76 -4.49 -5.02
C CYS A 405 10.82 -3.91 -5.99
N ASN A 406 11.01 -2.58 -6.01
CA ASN A 406 11.84 -1.86 -6.98
C ASN A 406 11.38 -2.07 -8.45
N ARG A 407 10.05 -2.20 -8.66
CA ARG A 407 9.41 -2.42 -9.97
C ARG A 407 8.35 -1.34 -10.24
N LYS A 408 8.80 -0.08 -10.18
CA LYS A 408 7.98 1.11 -10.49
C LYS A 408 7.37 1.04 -11.90
N ASP A 409 8.06 0.40 -12.83
CA ASP A 409 7.65 0.17 -14.21
C ASP A 409 6.31 -0.58 -14.32
N LEU A 410 5.99 -1.44 -13.35
CA LEU A 410 4.72 -2.17 -13.31
C LEU A 410 3.52 -1.28 -12.92
N GLY A 411 3.76 -0.09 -12.32
CA GLY A 411 2.69 0.80 -11.90
C GLY A 411 1.67 0.11 -11.00
N VAL A 412 0.42 -0.02 -11.45
CA VAL A 412 -0.67 -0.73 -10.75
C VAL A 412 -0.94 -2.15 -11.29
N GLY A 413 -0.02 -2.71 -12.10
CA GLY A 413 -0.09 -4.09 -12.55
C GLY A 413 -0.03 -5.07 -11.38
N SER A 414 -0.94 -6.05 -11.35
CA SER A 414 -1.03 -6.99 -10.23
C SER A 414 -1.73 -8.29 -10.66
N THR A 415 -1.27 -9.40 -10.12
CA THR A 415 -1.88 -10.73 -10.27
C THR A 415 -3.26 -10.85 -9.61
N ILE A 416 -3.66 -9.91 -8.76
CA ILE A 416 -5.06 -9.81 -8.28
C ILE A 416 -6.00 -9.48 -9.45
N ALA A 417 -5.52 -8.71 -10.42
CA ALA A 417 -6.30 -8.37 -11.59
C ALA A 417 -6.18 -9.47 -12.65
N VAL A 418 -7.30 -9.79 -13.26
CA VAL A 418 -7.36 -10.65 -14.45
C VAL A 418 -7.53 -9.78 -15.69
N PRO A 419 -7.21 -10.28 -16.90
CA PRO A 419 -6.45 -11.51 -17.15
C PRO A 419 -4.97 -11.33 -16.79
N HIS A 420 -4.32 -12.42 -16.40
CA HIS A 420 -2.87 -12.49 -16.29
C HIS A 420 -2.38 -13.87 -16.77
N ALA A 421 -1.13 -13.95 -17.21
CA ALA A 421 -0.55 -15.19 -17.70
C ALA A 421 0.82 -15.46 -17.09
N ILE A 422 1.15 -16.74 -16.91
CA ILE A 422 2.41 -17.19 -16.27
C ILE A 422 3.03 -18.30 -17.11
N SER A 423 4.36 -18.30 -17.30
CA SER A 423 5.08 -19.41 -17.87
C SER A 423 5.13 -20.62 -16.93
N ARG A 424 5.16 -21.84 -17.46
CA ARG A 424 5.38 -23.07 -16.68
C ARG A 424 6.62 -22.96 -15.81
N LYS A 425 7.70 -22.44 -16.37
CA LYS A 425 8.97 -22.23 -15.66
C LYS A 425 8.79 -21.34 -14.41
N CYS A 426 8.09 -20.22 -14.56
CA CYS A 426 7.82 -19.32 -13.41
C CYS A 426 6.92 -20.01 -12.39
N LEU A 427 5.84 -20.67 -12.82
CA LEU A 427 4.93 -21.39 -11.93
C LEU A 427 5.64 -22.46 -11.10
N GLU A 428 6.55 -23.23 -11.70
CA GLU A 428 7.32 -24.26 -11.01
C GLU A 428 8.29 -23.66 -9.99
N GLY A 429 8.92 -22.52 -10.31
CA GLY A 429 9.80 -21.81 -9.38
C GLY A 429 9.05 -21.22 -8.21
N ILE A 430 8.02 -20.41 -8.47
CA ILE A 430 7.26 -19.79 -7.36
C ILE A 430 6.40 -20.77 -6.59
N GLY A 431 6.06 -21.93 -7.20
CA GLY A 431 5.11 -22.92 -6.67
C GLY A 431 3.66 -22.57 -7.02
N TRP A 432 2.91 -23.55 -7.56
CA TRP A 432 1.50 -23.38 -7.90
C TRP A 432 0.64 -22.97 -6.69
N ASP A 433 1.04 -23.40 -5.50
CA ASP A 433 0.37 -23.12 -4.24
C ASP A 433 0.39 -21.63 -3.89
N THR A 434 1.40 -20.87 -4.32
CA THR A 434 1.45 -19.43 -4.04
C THR A 434 0.34 -18.63 -4.72
N LEU A 435 -0.30 -19.20 -5.75
CA LEU A 435 -1.37 -18.52 -6.49
C LEU A 435 -2.67 -18.32 -5.68
N HIS A 436 -2.83 -19.01 -4.54
CA HIS A 436 -3.94 -18.71 -3.62
C HIS A 436 -3.74 -17.39 -2.86
N THR A 437 -2.53 -16.82 -2.91
CA THR A 437 -2.15 -15.51 -2.37
C THR A 437 -1.51 -14.67 -3.47
N ALA A 438 -2.34 -14.12 -4.33
CA ALA A 438 -1.92 -13.51 -5.59
C ALA A 438 -0.76 -12.49 -5.44
N CYS A 439 -0.80 -11.60 -4.43
CA CYS A 439 0.29 -10.65 -4.20
C CYS A 439 1.60 -11.33 -3.82
N VAL A 440 1.57 -12.41 -3.04
CA VAL A 440 2.77 -13.18 -2.67
C VAL A 440 3.37 -13.84 -3.91
N ALA A 441 2.56 -14.42 -4.79
CA ALA A 441 3.04 -15.02 -6.04
C ALA A 441 3.79 -14.01 -6.91
N GLN A 442 3.26 -12.79 -7.05
CA GLN A 442 3.92 -11.71 -7.79
C GLN A 442 5.24 -11.28 -7.14
N VAL A 443 5.22 -11.01 -5.83
CA VAL A 443 6.42 -10.61 -5.09
C VAL A 443 7.50 -11.68 -5.20
N LYS A 444 7.13 -12.95 -5.04
CA LYS A 444 8.05 -14.08 -5.16
C LYS A 444 8.66 -14.15 -6.56
N ALA A 445 7.85 -14.04 -7.62
CA ALA A 445 8.34 -14.03 -8.99
C ALA A 445 9.36 -12.88 -9.22
N ILE A 446 9.08 -11.69 -8.70
CA ILE A 446 10.01 -10.54 -8.80
C ILE A 446 11.32 -10.83 -8.05
N LEU A 447 11.25 -11.31 -6.81
CA LEU A 447 12.44 -11.57 -5.97
C LEU A 447 13.32 -12.68 -6.54
N GLU A 448 12.74 -13.68 -7.18
CA GLU A 448 13.46 -14.78 -7.84
C GLU A 448 13.99 -14.39 -9.24
N GLY A 449 13.78 -13.13 -9.66
CA GLY A 449 14.33 -12.59 -10.91
C GLY A 449 13.58 -13.00 -12.18
N TYR A 450 12.34 -13.48 -12.07
CA TYR A 450 11.51 -13.74 -13.24
C TYR A 450 11.14 -12.44 -13.96
N LYS A 451 11.01 -12.53 -15.29
CA LYS A 451 10.61 -11.40 -16.12
C LYS A 451 9.12 -11.14 -15.98
N VAL A 452 8.75 -10.10 -15.21
CA VAL A 452 7.36 -9.68 -14.95
C VAL A 452 7.08 -8.40 -15.74
N GLU A 453 6.02 -8.35 -16.56
CA GLU A 453 5.69 -7.19 -17.40
C GLU A 453 4.19 -6.93 -17.47
N CYS A 454 3.80 -5.65 -17.60
CA CYS A 454 2.48 -5.22 -18.04
C CYS A 454 2.49 -5.11 -19.57
N VAL A 455 1.59 -5.80 -20.28
CA VAL A 455 1.70 -5.94 -21.75
C VAL A 455 0.52 -5.34 -22.48
N HIS A 456 -0.69 -5.62 -22.06
CA HIS A 456 -1.92 -5.23 -22.76
C HIS A 456 -2.99 -4.79 -21.76
N PHE A 457 -3.73 -3.74 -22.12
CA PHE A 457 -4.85 -3.24 -21.32
C PHE A 457 -6.13 -3.99 -21.68
N VAL A 458 -6.73 -4.60 -20.66
CA VAL A 458 -8.09 -5.16 -20.72
C VAL A 458 -8.95 -4.46 -19.72
N ASP A 459 -10.02 -3.80 -20.17
CA ASP A 459 -10.97 -3.13 -19.28
C ASP A 459 -11.85 -4.15 -18.56
N VAL A 460 -11.49 -4.44 -17.33
CA VAL A 460 -12.23 -5.35 -16.46
C VAL A 460 -13.17 -4.63 -15.48
N MET A 461 -13.08 -3.31 -15.41
CA MET A 461 -13.90 -2.52 -14.49
C MET A 461 -15.32 -2.32 -15.03
N LYS A 462 -15.43 -2.05 -16.34
CA LYS A 462 -16.71 -1.79 -16.99
C LYS A 462 -17.65 -3.00 -17.02
N PRO A 463 -17.19 -4.22 -17.39
CA PRO A 463 -18.04 -5.41 -17.41
C PRO A 463 -18.24 -6.04 -16.02
N ASN A 464 -17.46 -5.66 -15.02
CA ASN A 464 -17.50 -6.30 -13.70
C ASN A 464 -18.86 -6.10 -13.03
N ARG A 465 -19.43 -7.21 -12.55
CA ARG A 465 -20.72 -7.22 -11.88
C ARG A 465 -20.62 -6.58 -10.49
N ILE A 466 -21.48 -5.60 -10.22
CA ILE A 466 -21.62 -5.01 -8.88
C ILE A 466 -22.31 -6.01 -7.96
N ARG A 467 -21.62 -6.39 -6.87
CA ARG A 467 -22.16 -7.22 -5.79
C ARG A 467 -22.30 -6.33 -4.55
N PRO A 468 -23.53 -5.88 -4.20
CA PRO A 468 -23.72 -4.87 -3.14
C PRO A 468 -23.04 -5.23 -1.82
N ASN A 469 -23.15 -6.48 -1.37
CA ASN A 469 -22.56 -6.96 -0.10
C ASN A 469 -21.03 -6.98 -0.11
N GLU A 470 -20.39 -6.95 -1.27
CA GLU A 470 -18.94 -6.96 -1.42
C GLU A 470 -18.36 -5.56 -1.71
N HIS A 471 -19.12 -4.73 -2.46
CA HIS A 471 -18.61 -3.48 -3.02
C HIS A 471 -19.08 -2.23 -2.27
N PHE A 472 -20.01 -2.36 -1.31
CA PHE A 472 -20.49 -1.22 -0.51
C PHE A 472 -20.33 -1.48 0.99
N ALA A 473 -20.06 -0.42 1.72
CA ALA A 473 -20.09 -0.38 3.18
C ALA A 473 -20.69 0.94 3.65
N THR A 474 -21.39 0.94 4.76
CA THR A 474 -21.93 2.15 5.39
C THR A 474 -20.85 2.91 6.17
N VAL A 475 -19.88 2.17 6.71
CA VAL A 475 -18.73 2.72 7.45
C VAL A 475 -17.48 1.95 7.05
N GLY A 476 -16.38 2.66 6.86
CA GLY A 476 -15.12 2.04 6.50
C GLY A 476 -15.04 1.56 5.05
N HIS A 477 -14.14 0.63 4.79
CA HIS A 477 -13.99 0.02 3.47
C HIS A 477 -14.96 -1.14 3.25
N PRO A 478 -15.43 -1.32 1.99
CA PRO A 478 -16.19 -2.51 1.60
C PRO A 478 -15.41 -3.82 1.84
N PRO A 479 -16.10 -4.97 2.05
CA PRO A 479 -15.46 -6.26 2.29
C PRO A 479 -14.42 -6.64 1.23
N ALA A 480 -14.71 -6.38 -0.06
CA ALA A 480 -13.75 -6.62 -1.14
C ALA A 480 -12.46 -5.81 -0.98
N VAL A 481 -12.54 -4.54 -0.56
CA VAL A 481 -11.38 -3.70 -0.31
C VAL A 481 -10.58 -4.22 0.88
N LEU A 482 -11.23 -4.59 1.99
CA LEU A 482 -10.57 -5.15 3.18
C LEU A 482 -9.81 -6.43 2.85
N ARG A 483 -10.39 -7.32 2.05
CA ARG A 483 -9.72 -8.53 1.57
C ARG A 483 -8.49 -8.22 0.74
N ILE A 484 -8.63 -7.31 -0.24
CA ILE A 484 -7.53 -6.89 -1.12
C ILE A 484 -6.44 -6.18 -0.31
N THR A 485 -6.80 -5.38 0.70
CA THR A 485 -5.84 -4.80 1.64
C THR A 485 -5.01 -5.90 2.32
N GLY A 486 -5.68 -6.92 2.87
CA GLY A 486 -5.00 -8.07 3.47
C GLY A 486 -4.07 -8.79 2.50
N ASP A 487 -4.45 -8.95 1.23
CA ASP A 487 -3.62 -9.57 0.20
C ASP A 487 -2.33 -8.77 -0.06
N HIS A 488 -2.41 -7.43 -0.09
CA HIS A 488 -1.24 -6.59 -0.27
C HIS A 488 -0.36 -6.55 0.98
N VAL A 489 -0.97 -6.51 2.17
CA VAL A 489 -0.25 -6.61 3.46
C VAL A 489 0.51 -7.93 3.54
N GLU A 490 -0.09 -9.05 3.09
CA GLU A 490 0.58 -10.35 3.03
C GLU A 490 1.74 -10.35 2.01
N GLY A 491 1.56 -9.67 0.87
CA GLY A 491 2.64 -9.45 -0.10
C GLY A 491 3.79 -8.62 0.48
N PHE A 492 3.50 -7.56 1.25
CA PHE A 492 4.51 -6.80 1.98
C PHE A 492 5.20 -7.63 3.06
N SER A 493 4.45 -8.41 3.85
CA SER A 493 5.01 -9.33 4.86
C SER A 493 5.99 -10.30 4.23
N TYR A 494 5.61 -10.90 3.09
CA TYR A 494 6.50 -11.79 2.34
C TYR A 494 7.78 -11.08 1.86
N LEU A 495 7.64 -9.88 1.29
CA LEU A 495 8.76 -9.06 0.82
C LEU A 495 9.76 -8.79 1.96
N LEU A 496 9.27 -8.30 3.11
CA LEU A 496 10.10 -7.93 4.26
C LEU A 496 10.80 -9.12 4.92
N LYS A 497 10.20 -10.32 4.87
CA LYS A 497 10.82 -11.56 5.36
C LYS A 497 11.92 -12.10 4.45
N ASN A 498 11.89 -11.77 3.16
CA ASN A 498 12.77 -12.37 2.14
C ASN A 498 13.76 -11.38 1.51
N ARG A 499 13.75 -10.11 1.90
CA ARG A 499 14.68 -9.09 1.41
C ARG A 499 15.13 -8.19 2.55
N ASP A 500 16.44 -7.90 2.64
CA ASP A 500 16.95 -6.95 3.63
C ASP A 500 16.37 -5.56 3.32
N PHE A 501 15.92 -4.88 4.36
CA PHE A 501 15.39 -3.52 4.30
C PHE A 501 16.37 -2.52 3.64
N LYS A 502 17.70 -2.75 3.77
CA LYS A 502 18.74 -1.91 3.18
C LYS A 502 18.74 -1.95 1.66
N ASP A 503 18.27 -3.07 1.09
CA ASP A 503 18.25 -3.32 -0.36
C ASP A 503 16.96 -2.84 -1.03
N LEU A 504 16.03 -2.28 -0.25
CA LEU A 504 14.87 -1.56 -0.75
C LEU A 504 15.30 -0.15 -1.17
N PHE A 505 15.34 0.18 -2.46
CA PHE A 505 15.75 1.48 -3.06
C PHE A 505 17.26 1.75 -3.09
#